data_7582270391f05285fe6d19c9f03bc22d
#
_entry.id   7582270391f05285fe6d19c9f03bc22d
#
_cell.length_a   1.000
_cell.length_b   1.000
_cell.length_c   1.000
_cell.angle_alpha   90.00
_cell.angle_beta   90.00
_cell.angle_gamma   90.00
#
_symmetry.space_group_name_H-M   'P 1'
#
loop_
_entity.id
_entity.type
_entity.pdbx_description
1 polymer ?
#
loop_
_entity_poly.entity_id
_entity_poly.type
_entity_poly.pdbx_seq_one_letter_code
_entity_poly.pdbx_strand_id
1 'polypeptide(L)'
;MNKKFEKLGFYPADILLPKEQDMTKWAVVACDQFTSEPEYWQAVEEKVGDAPSTLRLILPEANLKAPNVDEYIDDINAAMRKYMADGVFETLTDSLIYVERQQSDGRIRHGLIGMVDLDAYDFTPGSGALIRATEGTVLDRIPPRARVRRNAPIELPHVMLLIDDPDKTVIEPLTAAADTMEKLYDFDLMQNGGHITGYKLSDKQIDAVAASLEGLTTDDAMQKKYGVSGVAPLLFAVGDGNHSLATAKACYEEQKKGKTPEEYLALPARFALVEVVNNHDHALQFEPIHRVLFGVDHQKFMDAFRAAYPNAYEGKGDGHTIEFVWDGESHFITVPDPRVQLAVGTLQGVIDQYLKDNGGEVDYIHGDDVTRELGGKPGNMGFLLPAMGKEQLFKTVMADGVLPRKTFSMGHAQDKRYYIEARKIVK
;
A
#
# COMPACT_ATOMS: atom_id res chain seq x y z
N MET A 1 -18.61 -17.33 8.28
CA MET A 1 -17.25 -16.80 8.61
C MET A 1 -16.51 -17.79 9.50
N ASN A 2 -15.27 -18.09 9.19
CA ASN A 2 -14.43 -19.00 9.94
C ASN A 2 -13.99 -18.37 11.27
N LYS A 3 -14.41 -18.96 12.40
CA LYS A 3 -14.16 -18.42 13.76
C LYS A 3 -12.68 -18.32 14.13
N LYS A 4 -11.80 -19.07 13.46
CA LYS A 4 -10.35 -19.03 13.69
C LYS A 4 -9.72 -17.68 13.31
N PHE A 5 -10.37 -16.92 12.44
CA PHE A 5 -9.91 -15.61 11.98
C PHE A 5 -10.55 -14.43 12.74
N GLU A 6 -11.52 -14.69 13.64
CA GLU A 6 -12.30 -13.62 14.29
C GLU A 6 -11.42 -12.60 15.04
N LYS A 7 -10.34 -13.05 15.67
CA LYS A 7 -9.39 -12.20 16.40
C LYS A 7 -8.29 -11.60 15.53
N LEU A 8 -8.21 -12.01 14.26
CA LEU A 8 -7.14 -11.61 13.35
C LEU A 8 -7.55 -10.43 12.46
N GLY A 9 -8.86 -10.15 12.34
CA GLY A 9 -9.36 -9.12 11.43
C GLY A 9 -9.12 -9.42 9.95
N PHE A 10 -8.70 -10.64 9.61
CA PHE A 10 -8.48 -11.14 8.25
C PHE A 10 -9.24 -12.45 8.06
N TYR A 11 -9.83 -12.68 6.88
CA TYR A 11 -10.74 -13.81 6.63
C TYR A 11 -10.61 -14.34 5.22
N PRO A 12 -10.90 -15.63 5.00
CA PRO A 12 -11.30 -16.12 3.68
C PRO A 12 -12.48 -15.32 3.14
N ALA A 13 -12.56 -15.17 1.81
CA ALA A 13 -13.56 -14.37 1.14
C ALA A 13 -14.32 -15.14 0.07
N ASP A 14 -15.53 -14.68 -0.27
CA ASP A 14 -16.19 -15.05 -1.50
C ASP A 14 -15.56 -14.21 -2.63
N ILE A 15 -14.59 -14.83 -3.32
CA ILE A 15 -13.77 -14.17 -4.33
C ILE A 15 -14.41 -14.38 -5.71
N LEU A 16 -14.59 -13.31 -6.45
CA LEU A 16 -15.02 -13.34 -7.84
C LEU A 16 -13.78 -13.40 -8.74
N LEU A 17 -13.71 -14.43 -9.59
CA LEU A 17 -12.71 -14.56 -10.64
C LEU A 17 -13.36 -14.48 -12.03
N PRO A 18 -12.66 -13.92 -13.04
CA PRO A 18 -13.14 -13.93 -14.42
C PRO A 18 -13.23 -15.36 -14.95
N LYS A 19 -14.40 -15.72 -15.46
CA LYS A 19 -14.66 -17.03 -16.01
C LYS A 19 -14.42 -17.02 -17.52
N GLU A 20 -13.55 -17.89 -18.01
CA GLU A 20 -13.29 -18.07 -19.45
C GLU A 20 -12.90 -16.78 -20.19
N GLN A 21 -12.20 -15.85 -19.49
CA GLN A 21 -11.72 -14.60 -20.09
C GLN A 21 -10.24 -14.69 -20.50
N ASP A 22 -9.85 -13.86 -21.45
CA ASP A 22 -8.43 -13.65 -21.77
C ASP A 22 -7.77 -12.85 -20.64
N MET A 23 -7.06 -13.55 -19.76
CA MET A 23 -6.44 -12.96 -18.57
C MET A 23 -5.39 -11.90 -18.93
N THR A 24 -4.75 -11.99 -20.10
CA THR A 24 -3.76 -10.99 -20.56
C THR A 24 -4.40 -9.67 -20.98
N LYS A 25 -5.73 -9.65 -21.18
CA LYS A 25 -6.55 -8.45 -21.41
C LYS A 25 -7.37 -8.07 -20.19
N TRP A 26 -7.67 -9.06 -19.33
CA TRP A 26 -8.43 -8.83 -18.11
C TRP A 26 -7.69 -7.99 -17.10
N ALA A 27 -6.46 -8.41 -16.76
CA ALA A 27 -5.70 -7.84 -15.66
C ALA A 27 -5.02 -6.52 -16.03
N VAL A 28 -5.37 -5.43 -15.32
CA VAL A 28 -4.81 -4.08 -15.51
C VAL A 28 -4.15 -3.62 -14.21
N VAL A 29 -3.06 -2.86 -14.31
CA VAL A 29 -2.32 -2.33 -13.16
C VAL A 29 -3.19 -1.40 -12.30
N ALA A 30 -2.82 -1.26 -11.04
CA ALA A 30 -3.45 -0.35 -10.09
C ALA A 30 -3.69 1.05 -10.68
N CYS A 31 -4.90 1.57 -10.48
CA CYS A 31 -5.40 2.78 -11.14
C CYS A 31 -4.67 4.07 -10.74
N ASP A 32 -3.88 4.04 -9.66
CA ASP A 32 -3.07 5.15 -9.16
C ASP A 32 -1.65 5.20 -9.74
N GLN A 33 -1.34 4.29 -10.68
CA GLN A 33 -0.07 4.26 -11.38
C GLN A 33 -0.16 5.00 -12.73
N PHE A 34 0.97 5.39 -13.29
CA PHE A 34 1.07 6.06 -14.60
C PHE A 34 0.15 7.28 -14.75
N THR A 35 0.01 8.07 -13.67
CA THR A 35 -0.93 9.20 -13.61
C THR A 35 -0.54 10.37 -14.53
N SER A 36 0.75 10.47 -14.89
CA SER A 36 1.31 11.50 -15.78
C SER A 36 1.71 10.96 -17.15
N GLU A 37 1.32 9.71 -17.47
CA GLU A 37 1.71 8.98 -18.67
C GLU A 37 0.46 8.53 -19.45
N PRO A 38 -0.25 9.45 -20.13
CA PRO A 38 -1.49 9.13 -20.85
C PRO A 38 -1.29 8.07 -21.94
N GLU A 39 -0.10 8.00 -22.55
CA GLU A 39 0.28 6.99 -23.53
C GLU A 39 0.26 5.57 -22.98
N TYR A 40 0.56 5.37 -21.70
CA TYR A 40 0.42 4.07 -21.05
C TYR A 40 -1.04 3.58 -21.08
N TRP A 41 -1.97 4.44 -20.64
CA TRP A 41 -3.38 4.08 -20.60
C TRP A 41 -4.00 3.92 -21.98
N GLN A 42 -3.50 4.68 -22.98
CA GLN A 42 -3.88 4.49 -24.38
C GLN A 42 -3.44 3.12 -24.90
N ALA A 43 -2.21 2.69 -24.62
CA ALA A 43 -1.71 1.37 -25.00
C ALA A 43 -2.49 0.23 -24.31
N VAL A 44 -2.92 0.44 -23.05
CA VAL A 44 -3.81 -0.51 -22.34
C VAL A 44 -5.17 -0.60 -23.04
N GLU A 45 -5.77 0.54 -23.41
CA GLU A 45 -7.05 0.60 -24.11
C GLU A 45 -6.98 -0.12 -25.48
N GLU A 46 -5.92 0.12 -26.24
CA GLU A 46 -5.70 -0.53 -27.55
C GLU A 46 -5.54 -2.06 -27.41
N LYS A 47 -4.83 -2.53 -26.36
CA LYS A 47 -4.67 -3.94 -26.08
C LYS A 47 -5.98 -4.61 -25.65
N VAL A 48 -6.75 -3.98 -24.80
CA VAL A 48 -8.04 -4.50 -24.29
C VAL A 48 -9.08 -4.55 -25.39
N GLY A 49 -9.24 -3.48 -26.16
CA GLY A 49 -10.28 -3.35 -27.18
C GLY A 49 -11.68 -3.58 -26.59
N ASP A 50 -12.48 -4.43 -27.23
CA ASP A 50 -13.84 -4.76 -26.81
C ASP A 50 -13.92 -5.94 -25.79
N ALA A 51 -12.77 -6.50 -25.40
CA ALA A 51 -12.76 -7.64 -24.47
C ALA A 51 -13.19 -7.22 -23.06
N PRO A 52 -13.83 -8.12 -22.29
CA PRO A 52 -14.03 -7.90 -20.87
C PRO A 52 -12.69 -7.69 -20.16
N SER A 53 -12.63 -6.64 -19.32
CA SER A 53 -11.41 -6.24 -18.63
C SER A 53 -11.71 -5.45 -17.38
N THR A 54 -10.81 -5.52 -16.40
CA THR A 54 -10.85 -4.65 -15.23
C THR A 54 -10.66 -3.17 -15.58
N LEU A 55 -10.13 -2.85 -16.78
CA LEU A 55 -10.08 -1.48 -17.28
C LEU A 55 -11.48 -0.82 -17.30
N ARG A 56 -12.53 -1.58 -17.58
CA ARG A 56 -13.92 -1.10 -17.58
C ARG A 56 -14.54 -0.94 -16.19
N LEU A 57 -13.84 -1.44 -15.16
CA LEU A 57 -14.31 -1.51 -13.77
C LEU A 57 -13.55 -0.58 -12.83
N ILE A 58 -12.56 0.16 -13.33
CA ILE A 58 -11.72 1.07 -12.56
C ILE A 58 -11.72 2.47 -13.17
N LEU A 59 -11.38 3.47 -12.35
CA LEU A 59 -11.11 4.83 -12.81
C LEU A 59 -9.62 5.11 -12.66
N PRO A 60 -8.82 5.14 -13.75
CA PRO A 60 -7.44 5.60 -13.69
C PRO A 60 -7.35 6.99 -13.08
N GLU A 61 -6.44 7.20 -12.13
CA GLU A 61 -6.30 8.49 -11.43
C GLU A 61 -5.92 9.64 -12.37
N ALA A 62 -5.31 9.34 -13.51
CA ALA A 62 -5.11 10.31 -14.60
C ALA A 62 -6.42 11.00 -15.02
N ASN A 63 -7.57 10.32 -14.87
CA ASN A 63 -8.89 10.82 -15.25
C ASN A 63 -9.71 11.41 -14.08
N LEU A 64 -9.20 11.41 -12.84
CA LEU A 64 -9.94 11.91 -11.66
C LEU A 64 -10.34 13.38 -11.74
N LYS A 65 -9.62 14.17 -12.53
CA LYS A 65 -9.88 15.60 -12.74
C LYS A 65 -10.53 15.90 -14.10
N ALA A 66 -10.93 14.87 -14.85
CA ALA A 66 -11.59 15.05 -16.13
C ALA A 66 -12.95 15.78 -15.94
N PRO A 67 -13.33 16.68 -16.86
CA PRO A 67 -14.61 17.42 -16.76
C PRO A 67 -15.85 16.51 -16.68
N ASN A 68 -15.77 15.32 -17.30
CA ASN A 68 -16.84 14.33 -17.38
C ASN A 68 -16.60 13.12 -16.44
N VAL A 69 -15.90 13.31 -15.32
CA VAL A 69 -15.57 12.23 -14.38
C VAL A 69 -16.81 11.51 -13.84
N ASP A 70 -17.93 12.18 -13.68
CA ASP A 70 -19.16 11.57 -13.18
C ASP A 70 -19.76 10.60 -14.22
N GLU A 71 -19.64 10.88 -15.52
CA GLU A 71 -20.03 9.95 -16.61
C GLU A 71 -19.17 8.70 -16.58
N TYR A 72 -17.82 8.82 -16.40
CA TYR A 72 -16.94 7.67 -16.22
C TYR A 72 -17.34 6.81 -15.03
N ILE A 73 -17.72 7.42 -13.91
CA ILE A 73 -18.16 6.69 -12.71
C ILE A 73 -19.45 5.91 -12.98
N ASP A 74 -20.40 6.52 -13.67
CA ASP A 74 -21.67 5.87 -14.04
C ASP A 74 -21.44 4.71 -15.00
N ASP A 75 -20.57 4.86 -16.00
CA ASP A 75 -20.18 3.80 -16.94
C ASP A 75 -19.48 2.64 -16.23
N ILE A 76 -18.55 2.91 -15.30
CA ILE A 76 -17.89 1.90 -14.47
C ILE A 76 -18.92 1.10 -13.68
N ASN A 77 -19.83 1.78 -12.99
CA ASN A 77 -20.86 1.12 -12.20
C ASN A 77 -21.85 0.31 -13.08
N ALA A 78 -22.14 0.79 -14.28
CA ALA A 78 -22.97 0.08 -15.26
C ALA A 78 -22.22 -1.17 -15.77
N ALA A 79 -20.93 -1.05 -16.09
CA ALA A 79 -20.09 -2.18 -16.52
C ALA A 79 -19.98 -3.25 -15.43
N MET A 80 -19.79 -2.87 -14.15
CA MET A 80 -19.79 -3.81 -13.03
C MET A 80 -21.10 -4.61 -12.95
N ARG A 81 -22.25 -3.92 -13.03
CA ARG A 81 -23.58 -4.58 -13.03
C ARG A 81 -23.76 -5.50 -14.24
N LYS A 82 -23.32 -5.04 -15.42
CA LYS A 82 -23.38 -5.82 -16.66
C LYS A 82 -22.54 -7.09 -16.54
N TYR A 83 -21.29 -7.01 -16.11
CA TYR A 83 -20.41 -8.17 -15.97
C TYR A 83 -20.96 -9.21 -14.98
N MET A 84 -21.60 -8.74 -13.89
CA MET A 84 -22.29 -9.64 -12.96
C MET A 84 -23.51 -10.33 -13.60
N ALA A 85 -24.31 -9.60 -14.38
CA ALA A 85 -25.51 -10.13 -15.04
C ALA A 85 -25.16 -11.09 -16.19
N ASP A 86 -24.09 -10.80 -16.92
CA ASP A 86 -23.64 -11.61 -18.06
C ASP A 86 -22.86 -12.87 -17.63
N GLY A 87 -22.63 -13.09 -16.32
CA GLY A 87 -21.92 -14.26 -15.81
C GLY A 87 -20.43 -14.26 -16.14
N VAL A 88 -19.82 -13.08 -16.26
CA VAL A 88 -18.37 -12.92 -16.50
C VAL A 88 -17.56 -13.49 -15.34
N PHE A 89 -18.14 -13.58 -14.15
CA PHE A 89 -17.48 -14.06 -12.95
C PHE A 89 -17.97 -15.46 -12.53
N GLU A 90 -17.04 -16.23 -11.99
CA GLU A 90 -17.33 -17.35 -11.09
C GLU A 90 -16.97 -16.97 -9.66
N THR A 91 -17.56 -17.66 -8.67
CA THR A 91 -17.33 -17.36 -7.25
C THR A 91 -16.59 -18.51 -6.58
N LEU A 92 -15.45 -18.21 -6.00
CA LEU A 92 -14.77 -19.09 -5.05
C LEU A 92 -15.30 -18.74 -3.65
N THR A 93 -16.07 -19.62 -3.05
CA THR A 93 -16.69 -19.40 -1.75
C THR A 93 -15.69 -19.66 -0.61
N ASP A 94 -15.68 -18.77 0.40
CA ASP A 94 -14.90 -18.89 1.65
C ASP A 94 -13.44 -19.31 1.41
N SER A 95 -12.76 -18.62 0.50
CA SER A 95 -11.45 -19.02 -0.04
C SER A 95 -10.35 -18.01 0.27
N LEU A 96 -9.12 -18.51 0.34
CA LEU A 96 -7.88 -17.74 0.23
C LEU A 96 -7.15 -18.15 -1.05
N ILE A 97 -6.46 -17.21 -1.70
CA ILE A 97 -5.65 -17.48 -2.89
C ILE A 97 -4.18 -17.15 -2.54
N TYR A 98 -3.29 -18.11 -2.76
CA TYR A 98 -1.85 -17.89 -2.74
C TYR A 98 -1.42 -17.40 -4.12
N VAL A 99 -0.57 -16.36 -4.16
CA VAL A 99 -0.14 -15.70 -5.40
C VAL A 99 1.38 -15.66 -5.48
N GLU A 100 1.91 -16.05 -6.64
CA GLU A 100 3.29 -15.84 -7.07
C GLU A 100 3.32 -14.75 -8.14
N ARG A 101 3.93 -13.62 -7.84
CA ARG A 101 4.01 -12.45 -8.71
C ARG A 101 5.45 -12.22 -9.15
N GLN A 102 5.82 -12.69 -10.35
CA GLN A 102 7.12 -12.36 -10.94
C GLN A 102 7.12 -10.90 -11.38
N GLN A 103 8.02 -10.13 -10.81
CA GLN A 103 8.21 -8.71 -11.10
C GLN A 103 9.06 -8.50 -12.36
N SER A 104 9.14 -7.26 -12.82
CA SER A 104 9.88 -6.86 -14.02
C SER A 104 11.39 -7.20 -13.96
N ASP A 105 11.96 -7.27 -12.77
CA ASP A 105 13.36 -7.66 -12.51
C ASP A 105 13.56 -9.17 -12.32
N GLY A 106 12.52 -9.96 -12.49
CA GLY A 106 12.52 -11.42 -12.39
C GLY A 106 12.36 -11.99 -10.97
N ARG A 107 12.35 -11.16 -9.92
CA ARG A 107 12.07 -11.62 -8.55
C ARG A 107 10.61 -11.98 -8.41
N ILE A 108 10.33 -12.97 -7.54
CA ILE A 108 8.96 -13.44 -7.27
C ILE A 108 8.53 -12.94 -5.89
N ARG A 109 7.45 -12.13 -5.86
CA ARG A 109 6.76 -11.74 -4.65
C ARG A 109 5.65 -12.74 -4.36
N HIS A 110 5.55 -13.14 -3.10
CA HIS A 110 4.57 -14.10 -2.63
C HIS A 110 3.47 -13.38 -1.83
N GLY A 111 2.21 -13.62 -2.19
CA GLY A 111 1.07 -12.95 -1.59
C GLY A 111 -0.04 -13.91 -1.21
N LEU A 112 -0.94 -13.45 -0.34
CA LEU A 112 -2.13 -14.15 0.07
C LEU A 112 -3.34 -13.24 -0.08
N ILE A 113 -4.30 -13.63 -0.92
CA ILE A 113 -5.54 -12.88 -1.13
C ILE A 113 -6.59 -13.34 -0.13
N GLY A 114 -7.19 -12.39 0.56
CA GLY A 114 -8.30 -12.57 1.47
C GLY A 114 -8.98 -11.25 1.77
N MET A 115 -9.88 -11.20 2.74
CA MET A 115 -10.56 -9.95 3.12
C MET A 115 -10.24 -9.55 4.54
N VAL A 116 -10.16 -8.24 4.78
CA VAL A 116 -10.00 -7.66 6.11
C VAL A 116 -11.30 -7.05 6.61
N ASP A 117 -11.50 -7.12 7.93
CA ASP A 117 -12.58 -6.44 8.63
C ASP A 117 -12.21 -4.96 8.83
N LEU A 118 -12.97 -4.07 8.23
CA LEU A 118 -12.75 -2.63 8.35
C LEU A 118 -12.99 -2.11 9.79
N ASP A 119 -13.69 -2.85 10.66
CA ASP A 119 -13.77 -2.50 12.07
C ASP A 119 -12.45 -2.79 12.83
N ALA A 120 -11.59 -3.67 12.32
CA ALA A 120 -10.23 -3.92 12.82
C ALA A 120 -9.17 -2.96 12.23
N TYR A 121 -9.55 -2.12 11.26
CA TYR A 121 -8.70 -1.14 10.61
C TYR A 121 -8.93 0.27 11.14
N ASP A 122 -7.83 0.97 11.44
CA ASP A 122 -7.86 2.38 11.78
C ASP A 122 -6.63 3.09 11.17
N PHE A 123 -6.87 4.18 10.48
CA PHE A 123 -5.82 5.01 9.87
C PHE A 123 -5.44 6.24 10.71
N THR A 124 -6.00 6.36 11.91
CA THR A 124 -5.63 7.42 12.85
C THR A 124 -4.21 7.15 13.37
N PRO A 125 -3.29 8.13 13.30
CA PRO A 125 -1.96 7.98 13.86
C PRO A 125 -1.97 7.59 15.34
N GLY A 126 -1.16 6.59 15.71
CA GLY A 126 -1.09 6.10 17.09
C GLY A 126 -2.25 5.19 17.54
N SER A 127 -3.11 4.78 16.62
CA SER A 127 -4.18 3.81 16.88
C SER A 127 -3.65 2.49 17.44
N GLY A 128 -4.44 1.81 18.27
CA GLY A 128 -4.22 0.46 18.77
C GLY A 128 -4.86 -0.66 17.93
N ALA A 129 -5.34 -0.36 16.71
CA ALA A 129 -5.99 -1.34 15.85
C ALA A 129 -5.01 -2.42 15.35
N LEU A 130 -5.53 -3.62 15.03
CA LEU A 130 -4.75 -4.71 14.44
C LEU A 130 -4.19 -4.36 13.06
N ILE A 131 -4.94 -3.55 12.30
CA ILE A 131 -4.59 -3.11 10.95
C ILE A 131 -4.42 -1.60 11.00
N ARG A 132 -3.24 -1.09 10.65
CA ARG A 132 -2.94 0.35 10.70
C ARG A 132 -2.37 0.87 9.38
N ALA A 133 -2.69 2.12 9.07
CA ALA A 133 -2.03 2.84 7.99
C ALA A 133 -0.54 3.05 8.31
N THR A 134 0.30 3.01 7.29
CA THR A 134 1.73 3.34 7.43
C THR A 134 2.02 4.80 7.17
N GLU A 135 1.17 5.48 6.39
CA GLU A 135 1.29 6.90 6.08
C GLU A 135 0.07 7.68 6.57
N GLY A 136 0.26 8.96 6.87
CA GLY A 136 -0.85 9.86 7.18
C GLY A 136 -1.85 9.94 6.03
N THR A 137 -3.10 9.62 6.30
CA THR A 137 -4.17 9.69 5.30
C THR A 137 -4.53 11.13 4.99
N VAL A 138 -4.41 11.53 3.72
CA VAL A 138 -4.85 12.85 3.25
C VAL A 138 -6.36 12.79 3.03
N LEU A 139 -7.13 13.36 3.95
CA LEU A 139 -8.59 13.27 3.98
C LEU A 139 -9.24 13.80 2.69
N ASP A 140 -8.68 14.85 2.07
CA ASP A 140 -9.18 15.42 0.82
C ASP A 140 -9.09 14.48 -0.38
N ARG A 141 -8.30 13.41 -0.27
CA ARG A 141 -8.20 12.37 -1.31
C ARG A 141 -9.29 11.31 -1.24
N ILE A 142 -10.00 11.21 -0.12
CA ILE A 142 -11.08 10.23 0.09
C ILE A 142 -12.33 10.54 -0.75
N PRO A 143 -12.89 11.77 -0.79
CA PRO A 143 -14.15 12.04 -1.45
C PRO A 143 -14.20 11.68 -2.95
N PRO A 144 -13.17 11.97 -3.78
CA PRO A 144 -13.19 11.57 -5.19
C PRO A 144 -13.27 10.06 -5.39
N ARG A 145 -12.52 9.29 -4.58
CA ARG A 145 -12.50 7.82 -4.64
C ARG A 145 -13.77 7.21 -4.09
N ALA A 146 -14.34 7.82 -3.03
CA ALA A 146 -15.62 7.40 -2.46
C ALA A 146 -16.78 7.51 -3.46
N ARG A 147 -16.75 8.49 -4.39
CA ARG A 147 -17.78 8.59 -5.45
C ARG A 147 -17.81 7.34 -6.33
N VAL A 148 -16.64 6.80 -6.69
CA VAL A 148 -16.56 5.56 -7.49
C VAL A 148 -17.13 4.38 -6.70
N ARG A 149 -16.73 4.23 -5.41
CA ARG A 149 -17.09 3.08 -4.57
C ARG A 149 -18.54 3.09 -4.08
N ARG A 150 -19.12 4.26 -3.85
CA ARG A 150 -20.43 4.41 -3.15
C ARG A 150 -21.57 3.61 -3.80
N ASN A 151 -21.60 3.55 -5.14
CA ASN A 151 -22.64 2.87 -5.91
C ASN A 151 -22.14 1.60 -6.59
N ALA A 152 -20.88 1.21 -6.34
CA ALA A 152 -20.29 0.02 -6.93
C ALA A 152 -20.88 -1.26 -6.31
N PRO A 153 -21.29 -2.25 -7.10
CA PRO A 153 -21.76 -3.52 -6.57
C PRO A 153 -20.62 -4.46 -6.18
N ILE A 154 -19.44 -4.26 -6.74
CA ILE A 154 -18.22 -5.02 -6.47
C ILE A 154 -17.04 -4.09 -6.23
N GLU A 155 -16.01 -4.61 -5.60
CA GLU A 155 -14.71 -3.96 -5.46
C GLU A 155 -13.62 -4.73 -6.19
N LEU A 156 -12.60 -4.01 -6.67
CA LEU A 156 -11.37 -4.54 -7.22
C LEU A 156 -10.20 -3.81 -6.52
N PRO A 157 -9.81 -4.23 -5.34
CA PRO A 157 -8.79 -3.50 -4.59
C PRO A 157 -7.38 -3.83 -5.07
N HIS A 158 -6.51 -2.84 -4.97
CA HIS A 158 -5.06 -3.00 -5.14
C HIS A 158 -4.30 -2.88 -3.80
N VAL A 159 -5.01 -2.96 -2.68
CA VAL A 159 -4.44 -2.82 -1.34
C VAL A 159 -3.51 -3.98 -1.04
N MET A 160 -2.29 -3.64 -0.63
CA MET A 160 -1.30 -4.58 -0.12
C MET A 160 -1.09 -4.32 1.37
N LEU A 161 -1.29 -5.37 2.17
CA LEU A 161 -0.97 -5.36 3.59
C LEU A 161 0.33 -6.12 3.84
N LEU A 162 1.11 -5.64 4.77
CA LEU A 162 2.35 -6.29 5.20
C LEU A 162 2.13 -6.96 6.54
N ILE A 163 2.72 -8.17 6.71
CA ILE A 163 2.93 -8.82 8.00
C ILE A 163 4.42 -8.83 8.33
N ASP A 164 4.74 -8.76 9.62
CA ASP A 164 6.13 -8.86 10.10
C ASP A 164 6.40 -10.28 10.60
N ASP A 165 6.73 -11.16 9.67
CA ASP A 165 7.01 -12.59 9.89
C ASP A 165 8.46 -12.94 9.49
N PRO A 166 9.46 -12.59 10.32
CA PRO A 166 10.86 -12.90 10.02
C PRO A 166 11.17 -14.39 10.02
N ASP A 167 10.38 -15.19 10.73
CA ASP A 167 10.53 -16.65 10.81
C ASP A 167 9.83 -17.37 9.62
N LYS A 168 9.13 -16.62 8.72
CA LYS A 168 8.54 -17.13 7.48
C LYS A 168 7.54 -18.27 7.69
N THR A 169 6.61 -18.08 8.61
CA THR A 169 5.67 -19.12 9.06
C THR A 169 4.30 -19.06 8.39
N VAL A 170 3.93 -17.93 7.75
CA VAL A 170 2.59 -17.73 7.21
C VAL A 170 2.52 -18.03 5.71
N ILE A 171 3.28 -17.32 4.89
CA ILE A 171 3.16 -17.36 3.42
C ILE A 171 4.14 -18.37 2.80
N GLU A 172 5.38 -18.37 3.24
CA GLU A 172 6.44 -19.18 2.64
C GLU A 172 6.19 -20.71 2.70
N PRO A 173 5.51 -21.27 3.70
CA PRO A 173 5.12 -22.70 3.65
C PRO A 173 4.17 -23.03 2.48
N LEU A 174 3.41 -22.05 1.97
CA LEU A 174 2.54 -22.22 0.81
C LEU A 174 3.35 -22.36 -0.47
N THR A 175 4.48 -21.65 -0.61
CA THR A 175 5.39 -21.78 -1.75
C THR A 175 5.86 -23.21 -1.95
N ALA A 176 6.22 -23.90 -0.86
CA ALA A 176 6.65 -25.29 -0.91
C ALA A 176 5.53 -26.28 -1.29
N ALA A 177 4.27 -25.86 -1.16
CA ALA A 177 3.09 -26.67 -1.46
C ALA A 177 2.44 -26.31 -2.82
N ALA A 178 2.89 -25.27 -3.51
CA ALA A 178 2.24 -24.70 -4.70
C ALA A 178 1.96 -25.74 -5.80
N ASP A 179 2.92 -26.62 -6.08
CA ASP A 179 2.77 -27.68 -7.09
C ASP A 179 1.63 -28.68 -6.81
N THR A 180 1.12 -28.72 -5.58
CA THR A 180 0.04 -29.60 -5.15
C THR A 180 -1.31 -28.90 -5.04
N MET A 181 -1.35 -27.59 -5.22
CA MET A 181 -2.57 -26.78 -5.12
C MET A 181 -3.32 -26.73 -6.43
N GLU A 182 -4.62 -26.43 -6.33
CA GLU A 182 -5.45 -26.09 -7.49
C GLU A 182 -5.00 -24.74 -8.07
N LYS A 183 -4.49 -24.77 -9.31
CA LYS A 183 -4.10 -23.56 -10.03
C LYS A 183 -5.33 -22.86 -10.59
N LEU A 184 -5.55 -21.62 -10.26
CA LEU A 184 -6.69 -20.80 -10.67
C LEU A 184 -6.37 -19.97 -11.92
N TYR A 185 -5.19 -19.42 -12.00
CA TYR A 185 -4.70 -18.64 -13.13
C TYR A 185 -3.17 -18.68 -13.23
N ASP A 186 -2.66 -18.49 -14.46
CA ASP A 186 -1.22 -18.55 -14.78
C ASP A 186 -1.02 -17.84 -16.12
N PHE A 187 -0.54 -16.57 -16.11
CA PHE A 187 -0.47 -15.75 -17.32
C PHE A 187 0.48 -14.55 -17.18
N ASP A 188 0.90 -14.03 -18.35
CA ASP A 188 1.72 -12.83 -18.44
C ASP A 188 0.86 -11.56 -18.31
N LEU A 189 1.32 -10.63 -17.48
CA LEU A 189 0.68 -9.34 -17.27
C LEU A 189 1.02 -8.37 -18.42
N MET A 190 0.04 -7.55 -18.79
CA MET A 190 0.24 -6.58 -19.86
C MET A 190 1.28 -5.51 -19.53
N GLN A 191 1.76 -4.82 -20.57
CA GLN A 191 2.69 -3.70 -20.48
C GLN A 191 3.98 -4.03 -19.71
N ASN A 192 4.56 -5.21 -19.99
CA ASN A 192 5.77 -5.72 -19.33
C ASN A 192 5.63 -5.86 -17.80
N GLY A 193 4.41 -6.08 -17.34
CA GLY A 193 4.12 -6.26 -15.93
C GLY A 193 4.71 -7.54 -15.31
N GLY A 194 5.34 -8.41 -16.09
CA GLY A 194 5.87 -9.71 -15.64
C GLY A 194 4.80 -10.80 -15.68
N HIS A 195 4.86 -11.75 -14.73
CA HIS A 195 4.00 -12.93 -14.71
C HIS A 195 3.29 -13.12 -13.37
N ILE A 196 2.13 -13.76 -13.37
CA ILE A 196 1.39 -14.04 -12.15
C ILE A 196 0.74 -15.41 -12.19
N THR A 197 0.85 -16.14 -11.07
CA THR A 197 0.18 -17.42 -10.87
C THR A 197 -0.60 -17.37 -9.56
N GLY A 198 -1.83 -17.87 -9.57
CA GLY A 198 -2.69 -17.94 -8.39
C GLY A 198 -3.14 -19.35 -8.09
N TYR A 199 -3.16 -19.73 -6.80
CA TYR A 199 -3.50 -21.06 -6.33
C TYR A 199 -4.53 -20.99 -5.19
N LYS A 200 -5.53 -21.88 -5.24
CA LYS A 200 -6.53 -21.99 -4.18
C LYS A 200 -5.99 -22.77 -2.99
N LEU A 201 -6.17 -22.23 -1.80
CA LEU A 201 -5.83 -22.94 -0.58
C LEU A 201 -6.88 -24.01 -0.23
N SER A 202 -6.42 -25.15 0.25
CA SER A 202 -7.27 -26.13 0.92
C SER A 202 -7.64 -25.68 2.33
N ASP A 203 -8.69 -26.25 2.92
CA ASP A 203 -9.13 -25.95 4.29
C ASP A 203 -7.99 -26.14 5.32
N LYS A 204 -7.14 -27.16 5.13
CA LYS A 204 -5.99 -27.42 5.99
C LYS A 204 -4.96 -26.28 5.92
N GLN A 205 -4.71 -25.74 4.74
CA GLN A 205 -3.81 -24.60 4.55
C GLN A 205 -4.40 -23.31 5.12
N ILE A 206 -5.70 -23.09 4.94
CA ILE A 206 -6.43 -21.97 5.55
C ILE A 206 -6.30 -22.01 7.07
N ASP A 207 -6.48 -23.20 7.68
CA ASP A 207 -6.32 -23.39 9.12
C ASP A 207 -4.89 -23.12 9.60
N ALA A 208 -3.89 -23.56 8.83
CA ALA A 208 -2.48 -23.33 9.14
C ALA A 208 -2.13 -21.82 9.07
N VAL A 209 -2.63 -21.11 8.05
CA VAL A 209 -2.49 -19.65 7.92
C VAL A 209 -3.07 -18.93 9.16
N ALA A 210 -4.29 -19.31 9.59
CA ALA A 210 -4.90 -18.72 10.77
C ALA A 210 -4.04 -18.90 12.03
N ALA A 211 -3.54 -20.11 12.26
CA ALA A 211 -2.69 -20.43 13.42
C ALA A 211 -1.35 -19.67 13.39
N SER A 212 -0.73 -19.56 12.21
CA SER A 212 0.52 -18.82 12.05
C SER A 212 0.32 -17.31 12.26
N LEU A 213 -0.75 -16.73 11.74
CA LEU A 213 -1.10 -15.30 11.97
C LEU A 213 -1.36 -15.02 13.45
N GLU A 214 -2.06 -15.93 14.16
CA GLU A 214 -2.28 -15.79 15.61
C GLU A 214 -0.95 -15.80 16.37
N GLY A 215 0.00 -16.65 15.95
CA GLY A 215 1.36 -16.71 16.51
C GLY A 215 2.10 -15.37 16.44
N LEU A 216 1.87 -14.56 15.42
CA LEU A 216 2.52 -13.24 15.25
C LEU A 216 2.04 -12.18 16.26
N THR A 217 0.88 -12.39 16.90
CA THR A 217 0.24 -11.41 17.79
C THR A 217 0.41 -11.72 19.28
N THR A 218 1.11 -12.82 19.61
CA THR A 218 1.34 -13.21 21.01
C THR A 218 2.27 -12.22 21.72
N ASP A 219 2.13 -12.08 23.05
CA ASP A 219 3.03 -11.26 23.86
C ASP A 219 4.49 -11.69 23.70
N ASP A 220 4.77 -12.99 23.58
CA ASP A 220 6.13 -13.50 23.34
C ASP A 220 6.68 -13.05 21.98
N ALA A 221 5.86 -13.06 20.92
CA ALA A 221 6.26 -12.59 19.61
C ALA A 221 6.49 -11.06 19.63
N MET A 222 5.63 -10.30 20.30
CA MET A 222 5.78 -8.85 20.47
C MET A 222 7.05 -8.50 21.25
N GLN A 223 7.33 -9.24 22.33
CA GLN A 223 8.55 -9.08 23.10
C GLN A 223 9.81 -9.42 22.29
N LYS A 224 9.78 -10.54 21.54
CA LYS A 224 10.91 -10.97 20.70
C LYS A 224 11.21 -9.96 19.57
N LYS A 225 10.19 -9.47 18.88
CA LYS A 225 10.35 -8.59 17.71
C LYS A 225 10.60 -7.12 18.08
N TYR A 226 9.92 -6.62 19.09
CA TYR A 226 9.86 -5.17 19.36
C TYR A 226 10.31 -4.81 20.78
N GLY A 227 10.54 -5.77 21.66
CA GLY A 227 10.91 -5.54 23.07
C GLY A 227 9.75 -4.98 23.91
N VAL A 228 8.50 -5.21 23.48
CA VAL A 228 7.27 -4.74 24.16
C VAL A 228 6.33 -5.89 24.49
N SER A 229 5.57 -5.74 25.58
CA SER A 229 4.53 -6.69 25.97
C SER A 229 3.34 -5.95 26.55
N GLY A 230 2.14 -6.56 26.55
CA GLY A 230 0.94 -5.97 27.08
C GLY A 230 0.43 -4.74 26.28
N VAL A 231 0.88 -4.55 25.05
CA VAL A 231 0.41 -3.52 24.12
C VAL A 231 -0.46 -4.14 23.02
N ALA A 232 -1.36 -3.35 22.45
CA ALA A 232 -2.18 -3.81 21.34
C ALA A 232 -1.29 -4.18 20.14
N PRO A 233 -1.37 -5.43 19.63
CA PRO A 233 -0.52 -5.89 18.55
C PRO A 233 -0.81 -5.12 17.25
N LEU A 234 0.21 -4.97 16.41
CA LEU A 234 0.09 -4.58 15.02
C LEU A 234 0.30 -5.85 14.18
N LEU A 235 -0.78 -6.39 13.62
CA LEU A 235 -0.70 -7.58 12.77
C LEU A 235 -0.47 -7.22 11.32
N PHE A 236 -1.18 -6.19 10.83
CA PHE A 236 -1.09 -5.74 9.44
C PHE A 236 -0.77 -4.26 9.36
N ALA A 237 0.22 -3.91 8.57
CA ALA A 237 0.55 -2.56 8.17
C ALA A 237 0.18 -2.36 6.69
N VAL A 238 -0.48 -1.24 6.34
CA VAL A 238 -0.81 -0.98 4.94
C VAL A 238 0.45 -0.63 4.17
N GLY A 239 0.91 -1.54 3.32
CA GLY A 239 2.12 -1.35 2.51
C GLY A 239 1.86 -0.51 1.26
N ASP A 240 0.71 -0.72 0.60
CA ASP A 240 0.26 0.05 -0.56
C ASP A 240 -1.27 0.17 -0.54
N GLY A 241 -1.81 1.23 -1.15
CA GLY A 241 -3.25 1.47 -1.18
C GLY A 241 -3.83 2.09 0.10
N ASN A 242 -3.05 2.86 0.88
CA ASN A 242 -3.52 3.54 2.10
C ASN A 242 -4.82 4.34 1.87
N HIS A 243 -4.89 5.14 0.79
CA HIS A 243 -6.10 5.90 0.48
C HIS A 243 -7.27 5.02 0.03
N SER A 244 -7.01 3.89 -0.65
CA SER A 244 -8.04 2.94 -1.07
C SER A 244 -8.70 2.26 0.12
N LEU A 245 -7.92 1.78 1.09
CA LEU A 245 -8.46 1.15 2.28
C LEU A 245 -9.19 2.16 3.19
N ALA A 246 -8.64 3.38 3.33
CA ALA A 246 -9.29 4.47 4.04
C ALA A 246 -10.63 4.86 3.39
N THR A 247 -10.70 4.86 2.05
CA THR A 247 -11.93 5.09 1.30
C THR A 247 -12.96 3.99 1.55
N ALA A 248 -12.54 2.72 1.56
CA ALA A 248 -13.42 1.60 1.88
C ALA A 248 -14.01 1.75 3.30
N LYS A 249 -13.17 2.10 4.29
CA LYS A 249 -13.59 2.39 5.67
C LYS A 249 -14.59 3.54 5.71
N ALA A 250 -14.31 4.67 5.05
CA ALA A 250 -15.20 5.82 5.03
C ALA A 250 -16.57 5.49 4.43
N CYS A 251 -16.62 4.75 3.31
CA CYS A 251 -17.87 4.31 2.70
C CYS A 251 -18.65 3.35 3.61
N TYR A 252 -17.97 2.45 4.32
CA TYR A 252 -18.61 1.57 5.30
C TYR A 252 -19.17 2.37 6.47
N GLU A 253 -18.43 3.33 7.03
CA GLU A 253 -18.92 4.20 8.10
C GLU A 253 -20.13 5.06 7.68
N GLU A 254 -20.18 5.50 6.41
CA GLU A 254 -21.37 6.14 5.85
C GLU A 254 -22.59 5.18 5.85
N GLN A 255 -22.39 3.92 5.45
CA GLN A 255 -23.45 2.91 5.40
C GLN A 255 -23.92 2.46 6.78
N LYS A 256 -23.13 2.60 7.84
CA LYS A 256 -23.51 2.31 9.23
C LYS A 256 -24.54 3.29 9.77
N LYS A 257 -24.57 4.53 9.25
CA LYS A 257 -25.47 5.58 9.77
C LYS A 257 -26.95 5.14 9.73
N GLY A 258 -27.58 5.22 10.86
CA GLY A 258 -29.01 4.86 11.00
C GLY A 258 -29.31 3.37 11.05
N LYS A 259 -28.30 2.50 11.12
CA LYS A 259 -28.43 1.04 11.24
C LYS A 259 -28.13 0.56 12.65
N THR A 260 -28.79 -0.54 13.04
CA THR A 260 -28.46 -1.24 14.28
C THR A 260 -27.12 -1.98 14.16
N PRO A 261 -26.46 -2.36 15.28
CA PRO A 261 -25.25 -3.17 15.25
C PRO A 261 -25.39 -4.46 14.43
N GLU A 262 -26.51 -5.16 14.57
CA GLU A 262 -26.79 -6.38 13.81
C GLU A 262 -26.86 -6.12 12.29
N GLU A 263 -27.51 -5.04 11.90
CA GLU A 263 -27.66 -4.66 10.48
C GLU A 263 -26.32 -4.27 9.86
N TYR A 264 -25.49 -3.42 10.52
CA TYR A 264 -24.23 -2.98 9.90
C TYR A 264 -23.15 -4.05 9.96
N LEU A 265 -23.11 -4.92 10.97
CA LEU A 265 -22.20 -6.06 11.02
C LEU A 265 -22.45 -7.09 9.89
N ALA A 266 -23.68 -7.10 9.36
CA ALA A 266 -24.07 -7.95 8.24
C ALA A 266 -23.85 -7.31 6.85
N LEU A 267 -23.30 -6.09 6.77
CA LEU A 267 -23.01 -5.43 5.51
C LEU A 267 -21.81 -6.06 4.81
N PRO A 268 -21.89 -6.45 3.52
CA PRO A 268 -20.72 -6.90 2.78
C PRO A 268 -19.61 -5.84 2.70
N ALA A 269 -19.97 -4.54 2.69
CA ALA A 269 -19.05 -3.42 2.69
C ALA A 269 -18.23 -3.27 3.98
N ARG A 270 -18.54 -4.03 5.06
CA ARG A 270 -17.70 -4.15 6.26
C ARG A 270 -16.31 -4.70 5.96
N PHE A 271 -16.18 -5.47 4.91
CA PHE A 271 -14.92 -6.10 4.55
C PHE A 271 -14.31 -5.45 3.29
N ALA A 272 -13.00 -5.57 3.16
CA ALA A 272 -12.26 -5.18 1.96
C ALA A 272 -11.31 -6.31 1.54
N LEU A 273 -11.32 -6.67 0.25
CA LEU A 273 -10.38 -7.64 -0.32
C LEU A 273 -8.97 -7.02 -0.38
N VAL A 274 -7.95 -7.79 -0.02
CA VAL A 274 -6.56 -7.33 0.06
C VAL A 274 -5.60 -8.44 -0.35
N GLU A 275 -4.38 -8.07 -0.70
CA GLU A 275 -3.24 -8.97 -0.76
C GLU A 275 -2.37 -8.77 0.49
N VAL A 276 -2.07 -9.85 1.21
CA VAL A 276 -1.13 -9.87 2.33
C VAL A 276 0.21 -10.38 1.84
N VAL A 277 1.29 -9.67 2.17
CA VAL A 277 2.67 -10.01 1.80
C VAL A 277 3.54 -9.97 3.05
N ASN A 278 4.52 -10.87 3.13
CA ASN A 278 5.50 -10.81 4.21
C ASN A 278 6.46 -9.62 3.97
N ASN A 279 6.59 -8.74 4.96
CA ASN A 279 7.54 -7.64 4.94
C ASN A 279 8.99 -8.11 4.65
N HIS A 280 9.31 -9.36 5.02
CA HIS A 280 10.61 -10.00 4.82
C HIS A 280 10.73 -10.73 3.46
N ASP A 281 9.72 -10.68 2.58
CA ASP A 281 9.83 -11.20 1.22
C ASP A 281 10.99 -10.49 0.48
N HIS A 282 11.86 -11.28 -0.14
CA HIS A 282 13.07 -10.76 -0.80
C HIS A 282 12.77 -9.93 -2.06
N ALA A 283 11.60 -10.09 -2.66
CA ALA A 283 11.15 -9.29 -3.78
C ALA A 283 10.67 -7.88 -3.37
N LEU A 284 10.31 -7.67 -2.09
CA LEU A 284 10.03 -6.34 -1.59
C LEU A 284 11.35 -5.59 -1.33
N GLN A 285 11.53 -4.48 -1.99
CA GLN A 285 12.62 -3.54 -1.72
C GLN A 285 12.03 -2.20 -1.33
N PHE A 286 12.56 -1.63 -0.27
CA PHE A 286 12.22 -0.29 0.20
C PHE A 286 13.26 0.69 -0.33
N GLU A 287 12.92 1.37 -1.42
CA GLU A 287 13.78 2.40 -1.99
C GLU A 287 13.51 3.74 -1.29
N PRO A 288 14.55 4.44 -0.83
CA PRO A 288 14.37 5.73 -0.19
C PRO A 288 13.81 6.74 -1.20
N ILE A 289 12.88 7.56 -0.74
CA ILE A 289 12.42 8.71 -1.49
C ILE A 289 13.12 9.93 -0.90
N HIS A 290 13.92 10.60 -1.73
CA HIS A 290 14.66 11.80 -1.35
C HIS A 290 13.81 13.06 -1.42
N ARG A 291 14.33 14.18 -0.99
CA ARG A 291 13.65 15.48 -1.04
C ARG A 291 14.51 16.49 -1.77
N VAL A 292 13.86 17.34 -2.55
CA VAL A 292 14.47 18.55 -3.09
C VAL A 292 13.58 19.72 -2.74
N LEU A 293 14.15 20.73 -2.13
CA LEU A 293 13.50 22.01 -1.88
C LEU A 293 13.87 22.98 -2.98
N PHE A 294 12.88 23.72 -3.49
CA PHE A 294 13.01 24.73 -4.52
C PHE A 294 12.67 26.12 -3.98
N GLY A 295 13.41 27.12 -4.41
CA GLY A 295 13.18 28.51 -4.02
C GLY A 295 13.51 28.77 -2.54
N VAL A 296 14.57 28.13 -2.01
CA VAL A 296 14.95 28.19 -0.61
C VAL A 296 16.35 28.80 -0.45
N ASP A 297 16.58 29.42 0.71
CA ASP A 297 17.88 29.88 1.17
C ASP A 297 18.50 28.80 2.06
N HIS A 298 19.60 28.21 1.62
CA HIS A 298 20.24 27.10 2.33
C HIS A 298 20.73 27.52 3.72
N GLN A 299 21.24 28.75 3.89
CA GLN A 299 21.70 29.22 5.20
C GLN A 299 20.55 29.33 6.21
N LYS A 300 19.41 29.90 5.80
CA LYS A 300 18.21 29.97 6.63
C LYS A 300 17.66 28.60 6.97
N PHE A 301 17.71 27.65 6.00
CA PHE A 301 17.29 26.28 6.27
C PHE A 301 18.21 25.61 7.31
N MET A 302 19.53 25.78 7.16
CA MET A 302 20.50 25.23 8.12
C MET A 302 20.36 25.84 9.50
N ASP A 303 20.06 27.13 9.61
CA ASP A 303 19.79 27.79 10.90
C ASP A 303 18.52 27.22 11.56
N ALA A 304 17.46 26.99 10.79
CA ALA A 304 16.23 26.34 11.26
C ALA A 304 16.50 24.87 11.69
N PHE A 305 17.30 24.14 10.92
CA PHE A 305 17.67 22.77 11.24
C PHE A 305 18.48 22.68 12.56
N ARG A 306 19.48 23.56 12.72
CA ARG A 306 20.28 23.64 13.94
C ARG A 306 19.46 24.11 15.16
N ALA A 307 18.49 25.00 14.96
CA ALA A 307 17.55 25.38 16.00
C ALA A 307 16.66 24.21 16.47
N ALA A 308 16.24 23.37 15.55
CA ALA A 308 15.47 22.16 15.87
C ALA A 308 16.32 21.07 16.54
N TYR A 309 17.59 20.94 16.11
CA TYR A 309 18.55 19.93 16.57
C TYR A 309 19.89 20.58 16.94
N PRO A 310 19.99 21.18 18.14
CA PRO A 310 21.20 21.94 18.55
C PRO A 310 22.48 21.09 18.63
N ASN A 311 22.33 19.76 18.82
CA ASN A 311 23.47 18.83 18.91
C ASN A 311 23.84 18.23 17.53
N ALA A 312 23.17 18.64 16.44
CA ALA A 312 23.54 18.19 15.10
C ALA A 312 24.92 18.71 14.71
N TYR A 313 25.70 17.85 14.05
CA TYR A 313 27.06 18.19 13.64
C TYR A 313 27.34 17.75 12.21
N GLU A 314 28.30 18.37 11.57
CA GLU A 314 28.79 18.01 10.25
C GLU A 314 29.71 16.79 10.34
N GLY A 315 29.46 15.78 9.48
CA GLY A 315 30.15 14.50 9.44
C GLY A 315 29.21 13.33 9.62
N LYS A 316 29.74 12.11 9.38
CA LYS A 316 29.03 10.86 9.60
C LYS A 316 29.29 10.34 11.01
N GLY A 317 28.26 9.80 11.67
CA GLY A 317 28.37 9.25 13.01
C GLY A 317 27.12 8.51 13.45
N ASP A 318 27.05 8.18 14.73
CA ASP A 318 25.91 7.52 15.34
C ASP A 318 24.70 8.45 15.38
N GLY A 319 23.51 7.90 15.12
CA GLY A 319 22.27 8.64 15.02
C GLY A 319 21.74 8.73 13.58
N HIS A 320 21.01 9.81 13.27
CA HIS A 320 20.47 10.01 11.91
C HIS A 320 21.43 10.84 11.07
N THR A 321 22.18 10.20 10.19
CA THR A 321 23.02 10.87 9.20
C THR A 321 22.25 11.06 7.89
N ILE A 322 22.18 12.30 7.42
CA ILE A 322 21.50 12.70 6.18
C ILE A 322 22.51 13.45 5.31
N GLU A 323 22.55 13.18 3.99
CA GLU A 323 23.33 13.94 3.04
C GLU A 323 22.51 15.14 2.56
N PHE A 324 23.02 16.32 2.78
CA PHE A 324 22.48 17.60 2.33
C PHE A 324 23.28 18.07 1.11
N VAL A 325 22.60 18.58 0.09
CA VAL A 325 23.23 19.06 -1.14
C VAL A 325 22.78 20.50 -1.41
N TRP A 326 23.74 21.42 -1.53
CA TRP A 326 23.51 22.78 -2.00
C TRP A 326 24.78 23.30 -2.69
N ASP A 327 24.63 24.24 -3.61
CA ASP A 327 25.71 24.83 -4.41
C ASP A 327 26.64 23.79 -5.09
N GLY A 328 26.09 22.62 -5.42
CA GLY A 328 26.81 21.51 -6.06
C GLY A 328 27.70 20.68 -5.11
N GLU A 329 27.68 20.94 -3.81
CA GLU A 329 28.45 20.21 -2.78
C GLU A 329 27.56 19.35 -1.89
N SER A 330 28.12 18.22 -1.43
CA SER A 330 27.47 17.31 -0.48
C SER A 330 28.02 17.50 0.93
N HIS A 331 27.11 17.65 1.89
CA HIS A 331 27.39 17.81 3.32
C HIS A 331 26.67 16.72 4.10
N PHE A 332 27.38 15.97 4.93
CA PHE A 332 26.76 14.98 5.81
C PHE A 332 26.46 15.60 7.16
N ILE A 333 25.20 15.61 7.55
CA ILE A 333 24.75 16.14 8.84
C ILE A 333 24.22 15.00 9.70
N THR A 334 24.75 14.82 10.89
CA THR A 334 24.33 13.80 11.85
C THR A 334 23.60 14.42 13.02
N VAL A 335 22.42 13.87 13.34
CA VAL A 335 21.65 14.15 14.55
C VAL A 335 21.86 12.96 15.50
N PRO A 336 22.67 13.13 16.58
CA PRO A 336 23.05 12.01 17.45
C PRO A 336 21.89 11.52 18.33
N ASP A 337 20.99 12.41 18.72
CA ASP A 337 19.85 12.13 19.60
C ASP A 337 18.52 12.40 18.88
N PRO A 338 18.13 11.58 17.86
CA PRO A 338 16.90 11.80 17.12
C PRO A 338 15.67 11.53 18.00
N ARG A 339 14.60 12.33 17.79
CA ARG A 339 13.33 12.22 18.54
C ARG A 339 12.35 11.21 17.95
N VAL A 340 12.66 10.70 16.76
CA VAL A 340 11.83 9.78 15.97
C VAL A 340 12.67 8.62 15.45
N GLN A 341 12.00 7.55 15.01
CA GLN A 341 12.70 6.31 14.63
C GLN A 341 13.48 6.41 13.31
N LEU A 342 13.06 7.26 12.38
CA LEU A 342 13.63 7.35 11.04
C LEU A 342 14.24 8.72 10.73
N ALA A 343 15.37 8.72 10.00
CA ALA A 343 16.03 9.94 9.54
C ALA A 343 15.11 10.86 8.71
N VAL A 344 14.22 10.27 7.93
CA VAL A 344 13.20 11.01 7.17
C VAL A 344 12.28 11.81 8.10
N GLY A 345 11.90 11.28 9.25
CA GLY A 345 11.07 11.99 10.22
C GLY A 345 11.79 13.16 10.88
N THR A 346 13.08 12.98 11.17
CA THR A 346 13.96 14.07 11.65
C THR A 346 14.00 15.23 10.67
N LEU A 347 14.15 14.95 9.38
CA LEU A 347 14.20 15.96 8.33
C LEU A 347 12.83 16.58 8.02
N GLN A 348 11.79 15.76 7.84
CA GLN A 348 10.49 16.22 7.34
C GLN A 348 9.83 17.24 8.25
N GLY A 349 9.97 17.10 9.58
CA GLY A 349 9.43 18.06 10.53
C GLY A 349 10.04 19.46 10.37
N VAL A 350 11.34 19.53 10.06
CA VAL A 350 12.02 20.82 9.81
C VAL A 350 11.61 21.38 8.45
N ILE A 351 11.53 20.55 7.41
CA ILE A 351 11.05 20.96 6.07
C ILE A 351 9.66 21.58 6.16
N ASP A 352 8.71 20.91 6.80
CA ASP A 352 7.32 21.37 6.88
C ASP A 352 7.21 22.70 7.62
N GLN A 353 7.96 22.88 8.73
CA GLN A 353 7.97 24.13 9.45
C GLN A 353 8.67 25.25 8.67
N TYR A 354 9.80 24.96 8.03
CA TYR A 354 10.55 25.93 7.24
C TYR A 354 9.72 26.49 6.07
N LEU A 355 9.08 25.59 5.30
CA LEU A 355 8.24 25.98 4.17
C LEU A 355 7.02 26.81 4.59
N LYS A 356 6.44 26.50 5.75
CA LYS A 356 5.35 27.29 6.33
C LYS A 356 5.77 28.72 6.66
N ASP A 357 6.98 28.89 7.18
CA ASP A 357 7.47 30.18 7.67
C ASP A 357 8.14 31.02 6.58
N ASN A 358 8.77 30.39 5.58
CA ASN A 358 9.60 31.07 4.59
C ASN A 358 9.12 30.90 3.13
N GLY A 359 8.16 29.99 2.89
CA GLY A 359 7.77 29.61 1.52
C GLY A 359 8.77 28.67 0.85
N GLY A 360 8.61 28.45 -0.44
CA GLY A 360 9.32 27.45 -1.22
C GLY A 360 8.44 26.23 -1.51
N GLU A 361 9.00 25.27 -2.23
CA GLU A 361 8.31 24.04 -2.62
C GLU A 361 9.17 22.83 -2.29
N VAL A 362 8.54 21.69 -2.01
CA VAL A 362 9.23 20.39 -1.83
C VAL A 362 8.75 19.40 -2.89
N ASP A 363 9.70 18.72 -3.51
CA ASP A 363 9.43 17.56 -4.35
C ASP A 363 10.10 16.30 -3.79
N TYR A 364 9.55 15.15 -4.16
CA TYR A 364 9.92 13.82 -3.69
C TYR A 364 10.54 13.03 -4.84
N ILE A 365 11.83 12.77 -4.74
CA ILE A 365 12.66 12.33 -5.85
C ILE A 365 13.14 10.89 -5.63
N HIS A 366 13.04 10.08 -6.67
CA HIS A 366 13.70 8.78 -6.76
C HIS A 366 15.08 8.94 -7.39
N GLY A 367 16.07 8.32 -6.76
CA GLY A 367 17.45 8.26 -7.27
C GLY A 367 18.34 9.38 -6.75
N ASP A 368 19.52 8.95 -6.34
CA ASP A 368 20.55 9.79 -5.74
C ASP A 368 21.06 10.87 -6.69
N ASP A 369 21.38 10.48 -7.92
CA ASP A 369 22.01 11.39 -8.90
C ASP A 369 21.07 12.53 -9.28
N VAL A 370 19.79 12.23 -9.50
CA VAL A 370 18.77 13.25 -9.80
C VAL A 370 18.61 14.21 -8.61
N THR A 371 18.62 13.68 -7.40
CA THR A 371 18.51 14.50 -6.17
C THR A 371 19.71 15.44 -6.02
N ARG A 372 20.93 14.94 -6.26
CA ARG A 372 22.14 15.77 -6.23
C ARG A 372 22.14 16.83 -7.34
N GLU A 373 21.75 16.46 -8.56
CA GLU A 373 21.65 17.39 -9.67
C GLU A 373 20.67 18.53 -9.38
N LEU A 374 19.45 18.20 -8.95
CA LEU A 374 18.40 19.20 -8.70
C LEU A 374 18.72 20.04 -7.46
N GLY A 375 19.17 19.40 -6.38
CA GLY A 375 19.52 20.07 -5.11
C GLY A 375 20.74 20.96 -5.21
N GLY A 376 21.68 20.65 -6.09
CA GLY A 376 22.91 21.44 -6.32
C GLY A 376 22.67 22.71 -7.15
N LYS A 377 21.47 22.93 -7.72
CA LYS A 377 21.16 24.17 -8.50
C LYS A 377 20.95 25.36 -7.56
N PRO A 378 21.29 26.59 -7.98
CA PRO A 378 21.11 27.80 -7.18
C PRO A 378 19.66 27.94 -6.68
N GLY A 379 19.47 28.24 -5.40
CA GLY A 379 18.17 28.39 -4.76
C GLY A 379 17.45 27.08 -4.45
N ASN A 380 18.13 25.94 -4.59
CA ASN A 380 17.62 24.62 -4.23
C ASN A 380 18.43 24.00 -3.10
N MET A 381 17.85 22.98 -2.47
CA MET A 381 18.55 22.06 -1.55
C MET A 381 18.07 20.63 -1.78
N GLY A 382 19.00 19.69 -1.90
CA GLY A 382 18.73 18.27 -1.98
C GLY A 382 18.98 17.57 -0.64
N PHE A 383 18.23 16.50 -0.36
CA PHE A 383 18.39 15.68 0.85
C PHE A 383 18.32 14.22 0.47
N LEU A 384 19.44 13.52 0.60
CA LEU A 384 19.51 12.08 0.38
C LEU A 384 19.34 11.38 1.73
N LEU A 385 18.34 10.54 1.79
CA LEU A 385 17.96 9.81 2.99
C LEU A 385 18.47 8.37 2.93
N PRO A 386 18.88 7.79 4.07
CA PRO A 386 19.19 6.37 4.11
C PRO A 386 17.95 5.52 3.81
N ALA A 387 18.14 4.36 3.17
CA ALA A 387 17.08 3.39 2.98
C ALA A 387 16.59 2.88 4.34
N MET A 388 15.27 2.74 4.48
CA MET A 388 14.65 2.15 5.66
C MET A 388 14.83 0.63 5.64
N GLY A 389 15.31 0.06 6.73
CA GLY A 389 15.34 -1.39 6.92
C GLY A 389 13.93 -1.95 7.11
N LYS A 390 13.72 -3.21 6.66
CA LYS A 390 12.41 -3.87 6.78
C LYS A 390 11.94 -4.01 8.22
N GLU A 391 12.87 -4.26 9.14
CA GLU A 391 12.64 -4.37 10.59
C GLU A 391 12.20 -3.05 11.24
N GLN A 392 12.43 -1.92 10.57
CA GLN A 392 12.08 -0.61 11.09
C GLN A 392 10.61 -0.25 10.84
N LEU A 393 9.96 -0.82 9.81
CA LEU A 393 8.60 -0.41 9.41
C LEU A 393 7.59 -0.58 10.55
N PHE A 394 7.42 -1.79 11.04
CA PHE A 394 6.44 -2.09 12.10
C PHE A 394 6.82 -1.38 13.41
N LYS A 395 8.10 -1.38 13.75
CA LYS A 395 8.62 -0.69 14.94
C LYS A 395 8.30 0.81 14.89
N THR A 396 8.48 1.45 13.74
CA THR A 396 8.18 2.88 13.56
C THR A 396 6.67 3.15 13.65
N VAL A 397 5.84 2.35 12.98
CA VAL A 397 4.38 2.52 13.06
C VAL A 397 3.87 2.36 14.49
N MET A 398 4.46 1.45 15.26
CA MET A 398 4.10 1.24 16.67
C MET A 398 4.57 2.39 17.58
N ALA A 399 5.78 2.92 17.35
CA ALA A 399 6.39 3.95 18.20
C ALA A 399 5.94 5.36 17.84
N ASP A 400 5.95 5.70 16.54
CA ASP A 400 5.71 7.04 16.02
C ASP A 400 4.27 7.22 15.47
N GLY A 401 3.51 6.12 15.37
CA GLY A 401 2.12 6.09 14.91
C GLY A 401 1.96 5.95 13.40
N VAL A 402 2.70 6.73 12.61
CA VAL A 402 2.78 6.64 11.14
C VAL A 402 4.17 7.05 10.68
N LEU A 403 4.55 6.63 9.48
CA LEU A 403 5.74 7.14 8.82
C LEU A 403 5.44 8.53 8.21
N PRO A 404 6.44 9.38 8.06
CA PRO A 404 6.32 10.57 7.23
C PRO A 404 5.91 10.20 5.80
N ARG A 405 5.14 11.08 5.17
CA ARG A 405 4.71 10.86 3.78
C ARG A 405 5.91 10.61 2.86
N LYS A 406 5.74 9.69 1.92
CA LYS A 406 6.78 9.39 0.94
C LYS A 406 8.11 8.99 1.58
N THR A 407 8.09 8.14 2.59
CA THR A 407 9.29 7.60 3.25
C THR A 407 10.05 6.66 2.32
N PHE A 408 9.32 5.78 1.64
CA PHE A 408 9.88 4.80 0.72
C PHE A 408 8.91 4.49 -0.42
N SER A 409 9.42 3.86 -1.46
CA SER A 409 8.64 3.21 -2.51
C SER A 409 8.85 1.71 -2.46
N MET A 410 7.80 0.94 -2.74
CA MET A 410 7.88 -0.51 -2.92
C MET A 410 7.74 -0.86 -4.40
N GLY A 411 8.85 -1.12 -5.06
CA GLY A 411 8.92 -1.49 -6.47
C GLY A 411 8.51 -0.36 -7.44
N HIS A 412 8.68 -0.64 -8.72
CA HIS A 412 8.30 0.25 -9.81
C HIS A 412 6.81 0.21 -10.09
N ALA A 413 6.31 1.15 -10.90
CA ALA A 413 4.88 1.24 -11.25
C ALA A 413 4.32 -0.04 -11.87
N GLN A 414 5.08 -0.67 -12.79
CA GLN A 414 4.70 -1.95 -13.42
C GLN A 414 4.71 -3.14 -12.46
N ASP A 415 5.40 -3.05 -11.31
CA ASP A 415 5.48 -4.12 -10.30
C ASP A 415 4.38 -4.03 -9.24
N LYS A 416 3.55 -2.99 -9.32
CA LYS A 416 2.38 -2.83 -8.45
C LYS A 416 1.34 -3.93 -8.71
N ARG A 417 0.34 -4.00 -7.83
CA ARG A 417 -0.73 -4.96 -7.99
C ARG A 417 -1.53 -4.70 -9.26
N TYR A 418 -1.90 -5.79 -9.95
CA TYR A 418 -2.88 -5.80 -11.03
C TYR A 418 -4.24 -6.26 -10.49
N TYR A 419 -5.32 -5.70 -11.02
CA TYR A 419 -6.67 -6.12 -10.67
C TYR A 419 -6.99 -7.42 -11.37
N ILE A 420 -7.25 -8.48 -10.61
CA ILE A 420 -7.62 -9.80 -11.10
C ILE A 420 -8.90 -10.24 -10.40
N GLU A 421 -8.85 -10.32 -9.09
CA GLU A 421 -9.94 -10.71 -8.21
C GLU A 421 -10.87 -9.54 -7.93
N ALA A 422 -12.12 -9.87 -7.70
CA ALA A 422 -13.14 -8.95 -7.24
C ALA A 422 -13.93 -9.54 -6.07
N ARG A 423 -14.73 -8.72 -5.40
CA ARG A 423 -15.62 -9.16 -4.32
C ARG A 423 -16.91 -8.33 -4.33
N LYS A 424 -18.05 -8.95 -4.02
CA LYS A 424 -19.32 -8.23 -3.83
C LYS A 424 -19.27 -7.38 -2.56
N ILE A 425 -19.69 -6.11 -2.66
CA ILE A 425 -19.79 -5.18 -1.53
C ILE A 425 -21.23 -4.73 -1.25
N VAL A 426 -22.17 -5.30 -1.97
CA VAL A 426 -23.63 -5.18 -1.77
C VAL A 426 -24.23 -6.57 -1.56
N LYS A 427 -25.44 -6.62 -0.98
CA LYS A 427 -26.21 -7.86 -0.76
C LYS A 427 -26.74 -8.42 -2.08
#